data_65566e93f18f4b07d281e243ac080424
#
_entry.id   65566e93f18f4b07d281e243ac080424
#
_cell.length_a   1.000
_cell.length_b   1.000
_cell.length_c   1.000
_cell.angle_alpha   90.00
_cell.angle_beta   90.00
_cell.angle_gamma   90.00
#
_symmetry.space_group_name_H-M   'P 1'
#
loop_
_entity.id
_entity.type
_entity.pdbx_description
1 polymer ?
#
loop_
_entity_poly.entity_id
_entity_poly.type
_entity_poly.pdbx_seq_one_letter_code
_entity_poly.pdbx_strand_id
1 'polypeptide(L)'
;MRLLRGVPVPRFQLALILGSAVVVALSLLPATPKASLWESEPIGKYSFTKSERCFLRKINNLRHRNGRHRLDYDKQLGYVARRHARGMSKNGSIYHDGDLGSTVTRWRRLGQNVGVGGGCKSLFKAFKNSSAHRSNILGKWKYMGVGLDRRGGRMYVMHVFQSKRNPGNIYHYP
;
A
#
# COMPACT_ATOMS: atom_id res chain seq x y z
N MET A 1 -90.13 19.34 14.34
CA MET A 1 -89.90 19.23 12.92
C MET A 1 -89.39 20.55 12.38
N ARG A 2 -88.09 20.75 12.30
CA ARG A 2 -87.44 22.00 11.84
C ARG A 2 -86.51 21.66 10.68
N LEU A 3 -86.88 22.18 9.52
CA LEU A 3 -86.11 22.10 8.27
C LEU A 3 -84.91 23.03 8.36
N LEU A 4 -83.70 22.51 8.24
CA LEU A 4 -82.49 23.31 8.13
C LEU A 4 -82.19 23.63 6.66
N ARG A 5 -82.07 24.91 6.40
CA ARG A 5 -81.81 25.49 5.09
C ARG A 5 -80.36 25.22 4.67
N GLY A 6 -80.19 24.87 3.41
CA GLY A 6 -78.88 24.65 2.79
C GLY A 6 -78.10 25.96 2.65
N VAL A 7 -76.80 25.88 2.94
CA VAL A 7 -75.79 26.93 2.76
C VAL A 7 -75.17 26.80 1.34
N PRO A 8 -75.07 27.85 0.55
CA PRO A 8 -74.47 27.81 -0.77
C PRO A 8 -72.94 27.71 -0.67
N VAL A 9 -72.36 26.78 -1.42
CA VAL A 9 -70.90 26.59 -1.56
C VAL A 9 -70.36 27.58 -2.60
N PRO A 10 -69.28 28.33 -2.33
CA PRO A 10 -68.69 29.17 -3.35
C PRO A 10 -67.87 28.33 -4.38
N ARG A 11 -68.11 28.59 -5.63
CA ARG A 11 -67.34 28.06 -6.72
C ARG A 11 -65.97 28.76 -6.78
N PHE A 12 -64.93 28.06 -6.39
CA PHE A 12 -63.55 28.51 -6.64
C PHE A 12 -63.19 28.18 -8.11
N GLN A 13 -62.87 29.21 -8.87
CA GLN A 13 -62.27 29.03 -10.20
C GLN A 13 -60.82 28.60 -9.99
N LEU A 14 -60.51 27.46 -10.62
CA LEU A 14 -59.17 26.87 -10.66
C LEU A 14 -58.34 27.68 -11.70
N ALA A 15 -57.48 28.57 -11.26
CA ALA A 15 -56.50 29.20 -12.11
C ALA A 15 -55.36 28.20 -12.36
N LEU A 16 -55.23 27.75 -13.62
CA LEU A 16 -54.09 26.96 -14.07
C LEU A 16 -52.84 27.85 -14.10
N ILE A 17 -51.97 27.71 -13.12
CA ILE A 17 -50.60 28.27 -13.17
C ILE A 17 -49.73 27.22 -13.86
N LEU A 18 -49.38 27.47 -15.10
CA LEU A 18 -48.35 26.72 -15.81
C LEU A 18 -46.99 27.09 -15.21
N GLY A 19 -46.60 26.38 -14.18
CA GLY A 19 -45.24 26.46 -13.58
C GLY A 19 -44.28 25.67 -14.46
N SER A 20 -43.40 26.38 -15.19
CA SER A 20 -42.27 25.77 -15.87
C SER A 20 -41.33 25.16 -14.83
N ALA A 21 -41.34 23.83 -14.68
CA ALA A 21 -40.37 23.09 -13.88
C ALA A 21 -39.02 23.13 -14.59
N VAL A 22 -38.13 24.01 -14.15
CA VAL A 22 -36.72 23.95 -14.51
C VAL A 22 -36.13 22.73 -13.80
N VAL A 23 -36.01 21.62 -14.51
CA VAL A 23 -35.27 20.45 -14.04
C VAL A 23 -33.79 20.78 -14.12
N VAL A 24 -33.20 21.22 -12.99
CA VAL A 24 -31.75 21.29 -12.84
C VAL A 24 -31.25 19.84 -12.71
N ALA A 25 -30.83 19.28 -13.82
CA ALA A 25 -30.11 18.00 -13.83
C ALA A 25 -28.75 18.23 -13.18
N LEU A 26 -28.67 17.98 -11.86
CA LEU A 26 -27.41 17.92 -11.14
C LEU A 26 -26.69 16.65 -11.62
N SER A 27 -25.82 16.80 -12.63
CA SER A 27 -24.94 15.74 -13.08
C SER A 27 -23.99 15.38 -11.94
N LEU A 28 -24.31 14.31 -11.23
CA LEU A 28 -23.38 13.63 -10.33
C LEU A 28 -22.25 13.05 -11.19
N LEU A 29 -21.24 13.86 -11.46
CA LEU A 29 -19.96 13.34 -11.97
C LEU A 29 -19.44 12.36 -10.93
N PRO A 30 -19.15 11.09 -11.31
CA PRO A 30 -18.52 10.17 -10.39
C PRO A 30 -17.22 10.83 -9.93
N ALA A 31 -17.07 10.98 -8.61
CA ALA A 31 -15.82 11.46 -8.03
C ALA A 31 -14.74 10.47 -8.48
N THR A 32 -13.89 10.90 -9.41
CA THR A 32 -12.69 10.13 -9.76
C THR A 32 -11.93 9.89 -8.47
N PRO A 33 -11.64 8.64 -8.09
CA PRO A 33 -10.83 8.39 -6.90
C PRO A 33 -9.53 9.17 -7.11
N LYS A 34 -9.19 10.06 -6.16
CA LYS A 34 -7.89 10.74 -6.17
C LYS A 34 -6.84 9.62 -6.19
N ALA A 35 -6.23 9.39 -7.35
CA ALA A 35 -5.04 8.56 -7.45
C ALA A 35 -4.07 9.06 -6.38
N SER A 36 -3.75 8.22 -5.43
CA SER A 36 -2.90 8.62 -4.32
C SER A 36 -1.52 8.93 -4.91
N LEU A 37 -0.93 10.06 -4.53
CA LEU A 37 0.35 10.59 -5.06
C LEU A 37 1.54 9.60 -5.02
N TRP A 38 1.36 8.40 -4.45
CA TRP A 38 2.35 7.33 -4.37
C TRP A 38 2.25 6.29 -5.50
N GLU A 39 1.17 6.32 -6.32
CA GLU A 39 0.93 5.35 -7.42
C GLU A 39 1.75 5.64 -8.68
N SER A 40 2.36 6.80 -8.81
CA SER A 40 2.93 7.30 -10.07
C SER A 40 4.45 7.33 -10.16
N GLU A 41 5.21 6.79 -9.19
CA GLU A 41 6.67 6.70 -9.35
C GLU A 41 7.03 5.49 -10.23
N PRO A 42 7.42 5.69 -11.49
CA PRO A 42 7.85 4.56 -12.32
C PRO A 42 9.06 3.89 -11.67
N ILE A 43 9.06 2.56 -11.63
CA ILE A 43 10.13 1.75 -11.01
C ILE A 43 11.52 2.15 -11.51
N GLY A 44 11.62 2.60 -12.76
CA GLY A 44 12.87 3.11 -13.33
C GLY A 44 13.47 4.29 -12.54
N LYS A 45 12.65 5.14 -11.95
CA LYS A 45 13.07 6.29 -11.12
C LYS A 45 13.28 5.94 -9.65
N TYR A 46 12.89 4.74 -9.21
CA TYR A 46 13.07 4.32 -7.83
C TYR A 46 14.56 4.32 -7.42
N SER A 47 14.85 4.93 -6.28
CA SER A 47 16.17 4.90 -5.66
C SER A 47 16.05 4.57 -4.17
N PHE A 48 17.01 3.81 -3.66
CA PHE A 48 17.07 3.51 -2.23
C PHE A 48 17.53 4.74 -1.44
N THR A 49 16.78 5.08 -0.41
CA THR A 49 17.16 6.13 0.55
C THR A 49 18.36 5.72 1.40
N LYS A 50 18.98 6.68 2.08
CA LYS A 50 20.09 6.42 3.02
C LYS A 50 19.70 5.38 4.09
N SER A 51 18.49 5.46 4.63
CA SER A 51 18.00 4.52 5.65
C SER A 51 17.77 3.11 5.10
N GLU A 52 17.22 2.97 3.91
CA GLU A 52 17.06 1.67 3.24
C GLU A 52 18.41 1.03 2.92
N ARG A 53 19.36 1.81 2.41
CA ARG A 53 20.74 1.33 2.19
C ARG A 53 21.42 0.86 3.48
N CYS A 54 21.07 1.45 4.64
CA CYS A 54 21.56 0.97 5.93
C CYS A 54 21.16 -0.49 6.18
N PHE A 55 19.89 -0.85 5.97
CA PHE A 55 19.41 -2.25 6.09
C PHE A 55 20.06 -3.16 5.05
N LEU A 56 20.07 -2.75 3.78
CA LEU A 56 20.67 -3.53 2.69
C LEU A 56 22.12 -3.92 3.01
N ARG A 57 22.95 -2.96 3.47
CA ARG A 57 24.34 -3.23 3.86
C ARG A 57 24.43 -4.16 5.07
N LYS A 58 23.61 -3.94 6.11
CA LYS A 58 23.60 -4.78 7.32
C LYS A 58 23.18 -6.22 7.02
N ILE A 59 22.17 -6.42 6.18
CA ILE A 59 21.73 -7.74 5.71
C ILE A 59 22.90 -8.43 4.99
N ASN A 60 23.51 -7.80 4.00
CA ASN A 60 24.62 -8.37 3.25
C ASN A 60 25.86 -8.65 4.11
N ASN A 61 26.14 -7.80 5.10
CA ASN A 61 27.24 -8.04 6.04
C ASN A 61 26.94 -9.25 6.96
N LEU A 62 25.69 -9.39 7.43
CA LEU A 62 25.31 -10.55 8.23
C LEU A 62 25.39 -11.83 7.39
N ARG A 63 24.90 -11.81 6.15
CA ARG A 63 24.99 -12.94 5.23
C ARG A 63 26.43 -13.36 4.99
N HIS A 64 27.31 -12.42 4.64
CA HIS A 64 28.73 -12.68 4.41
C HIS A 64 29.40 -13.35 5.62
N ARG A 65 29.15 -12.84 6.83
CA ARG A 65 29.69 -13.41 8.09
C ARG A 65 29.17 -14.82 8.41
N ASN A 66 28.11 -15.27 7.73
CA ASN A 66 27.51 -16.62 7.87
C ASN A 66 27.73 -17.47 6.61
N GLY A 67 28.77 -17.20 5.81
CA GLY A 67 29.09 -17.97 4.60
C GLY A 67 28.02 -17.92 3.51
N ARG A 68 27.18 -16.89 3.49
CA ARG A 68 26.14 -16.69 2.48
C ARG A 68 26.55 -15.64 1.46
N HIS A 69 26.24 -15.89 0.18
CA HIS A 69 26.44 -14.87 -0.86
C HIS A 69 25.68 -13.58 -0.52
N ARG A 70 26.26 -12.43 -0.90
CA ARG A 70 25.57 -11.15 -0.87
C ARG A 70 24.41 -11.17 -1.88
N LEU A 71 23.35 -10.44 -1.55
CA LEU A 71 22.19 -10.30 -2.43
C LEU A 71 22.34 -9.05 -3.29
N ASP A 72 21.89 -9.15 -4.52
CA ASP A 72 21.76 -8.00 -5.41
C ASP A 72 20.57 -7.12 -4.96
N TYR A 73 20.75 -5.81 -5.04
CA TYR A 73 19.68 -4.87 -4.71
C TYR A 73 18.75 -4.73 -5.91
N ASP A 74 17.47 -5.00 -5.68
CA ASP A 74 16.46 -4.95 -6.72
C ASP A 74 15.49 -3.79 -6.49
N LYS A 75 15.33 -2.92 -7.51
CA LYS A 75 14.48 -1.72 -7.41
C LYS A 75 13.00 -2.07 -7.28
N GLN A 76 12.53 -3.11 -7.96
CA GLN A 76 11.16 -3.57 -7.89
C GLN A 76 10.82 -4.03 -6.47
N LEU A 77 11.68 -4.87 -5.89
CA LEU A 77 11.49 -5.34 -4.52
C LEU A 77 11.53 -4.18 -3.51
N GLY A 78 12.40 -3.19 -3.75
CA GLY A 78 12.46 -1.98 -2.92
C GLY A 78 11.20 -1.13 -3.03
N TYR A 79 10.69 -0.93 -4.23
CA TYR A 79 9.45 -0.19 -4.48
C TYR A 79 8.25 -0.84 -3.79
N VAL A 80 8.05 -2.15 -4.00
CA VAL A 80 6.96 -2.91 -3.35
C VAL A 80 7.08 -2.84 -1.83
N ALA A 81 8.28 -3.05 -1.29
CA ALA A 81 8.53 -2.96 0.14
C ALA A 81 8.21 -1.56 0.70
N ARG A 82 8.56 -0.47 -0.01
CA ARG A 82 8.26 0.91 0.43
C ARG A 82 6.77 1.20 0.39
N ARG A 83 6.07 0.75 -0.65
CA ARG A 83 4.62 0.88 -0.75
C ARG A 83 3.94 0.20 0.44
N HIS A 84 4.31 -1.03 0.75
CA HIS A 84 3.78 -1.76 1.91
C HIS A 84 4.12 -1.08 3.24
N ALA A 85 5.37 -0.61 3.41
CA ALA A 85 5.78 0.12 4.61
C ALA A 85 4.96 1.40 4.85
N ARG A 86 4.58 2.12 3.78
CA ARG A 86 3.65 3.25 3.85
C ARG A 86 2.26 2.83 4.30
N GLY A 87 1.74 1.69 3.83
CA GLY A 87 0.48 1.11 4.31
C GLY A 87 0.52 0.83 5.80
N MET A 88 1.56 0.11 6.26
CA MET A 88 1.77 -0.18 7.67
C MET A 88 1.86 1.08 8.53
N SER A 89 2.57 2.11 8.09
CA SER A 89 2.72 3.37 8.82
C SER A 89 1.40 4.15 8.91
N LYS A 90 0.61 4.17 7.83
CA LYS A 90 -0.73 4.79 7.82
C LYS A 90 -1.66 4.12 8.82
N ASN A 91 -1.63 2.79 8.87
CA ASN A 91 -2.48 1.99 9.77
C ASN A 91 -1.94 1.91 11.20
N GLY A 92 -0.72 2.40 11.46
CA GLY A 92 -0.08 2.34 12.77
C GLY A 92 0.30 0.93 13.24
N SER A 93 0.21 -0.10 12.38
CA SER A 93 0.43 -1.52 12.69
C SER A 93 1.34 -2.19 11.67
N ILE A 94 1.97 -3.30 12.05
CA ILE A 94 2.76 -4.13 11.14
C ILE A 94 1.96 -5.37 10.73
N TYR A 95 2.03 -5.72 9.45
CA TYR A 95 1.42 -6.93 8.89
C TYR A 95 2.21 -7.38 7.67
N HIS A 96 2.13 -8.67 7.36
CA HIS A 96 2.72 -9.23 6.15
C HIS A 96 1.89 -8.86 4.91
N ASP A 97 2.57 -8.72 3.77
CA ASP A 97 1.91 -8.51 2.48
C ASP A 97 1.39 -9.87 1.96
N GLY A 98 0.07 -10.07 2.03
CA GLY A 98 -0.59 -11.28 1.53
C GLY A 98 -0.54 -11.40 0.01
N ASP A 99 -0.45 -10.26 -0.69
CA ASP A 99 -0.47 -10.17 -2.16
C ASP A 99 0.92 -9.98 -2.78
N LEU A 100 1.98 -10.18 -2.00
CA LEU A 100 3.36 -9.98 -2.48
C LEU A 100 3.64 -10.75 -3.79
N GLY A 101 3.08 -11.94 -3.93
CA GLY A 101 3.25 -12.77 -5.12
C GLY A 101 2.63 -12.19 -6.39
N SER A 102 1.60 -11.38 -6.29
CA SER A 102 0.94 -10.72 -7.42
C SER A 102 1.61 -9.39 -7.80
N THR A 103 2.36 -8.79 -6.86
CA THR A 103 3.02 -7.49 -7.06
C THR A 103 4.49 -7.59 -7.47
N VAL A 104 5.15 -8.72 -7.23
CA VAL A 104 6.54 -8.99 -7.65
C VAL A 104 6.54 -9.86 -8.91
N THR A 105 7.35 -9.49 -9.90
CA THR A 105 7.47 -10.25 -11.15
C THR A 105 8.64 -11.24 -11.13
N ARG A 106 8.55 -12.29 -11.96
CA ARG A 106 9.66 -13.24 -12.25
C ARG A 106 10.23 -13.92 -11.00
N TRP A 107 9.39 -14.18 -10.01
CA TRP A 107 9.82 -14.88 -8.80
C TRP A 107 9.61 -16.40 -8.92
N ARG A 108 10.44 -17.17 -8.22
CA ARG A 108 10.21 -18.59 -7.93
C ARG A 108 9.84 -18.79 -6.46
N ARG A 109 10.45 -18.00 -5.61
CA ARG A 109 10.19 -17.99 -4.17
C ARG A 109 10.42 -16.59 -3.64
N LEU A 110 9.53 -16.16 -2.78
CA LEU A 110 9.58 -14.88 -2.07
C LEU A 110 9.69 -15.13 -0.57
N GLY A 111 10.24 -14.16 0.13
CA GLY A 111 10.25 -14.08 1.57
C GLY A 111 10.17 -12.63 1.99
N GLN A 112 9.63 -12.38 3.16
CA GLN A 112 9.50 -11.03 3.68
C GLN A 112 9.76 -10.97 5.18
N ASN A 113 10.30 -9.85 5.65
CA ASN A 113 10.35 -9.46 7.05
C ASN A 113 9.68 -8.11 7.18
N VAL A 114 8.87 -7.93 8.20
CA VAL A 114 8.26 -6.66 8.56
C VAL A 114 8.59 -6.29 9.99
N GLY A 115 8.65 -4.99 10.28
CA GLY A 115 8.93 -4.54 11.64
C GLY A 115 8.77 -3.05 11.83
N VAL A 116 8.68 -2.64 13.09
CA VAL A 116 8.57 -1.24 13.50
C VAL A 116 9.54 -0.93 14.64
N GLY A 117 10.15 0.25 14.61
CA GLY A 117 11.10 0.67 15.65
C GLY A 117 11.66 2.07 15.42
N GLY A 118 12.64 2.47 16.23
CA GLY A 118 13.21 3.84 16.19
C GLY A 118 14.17 4.08 15.02
N GLY A 119 14.89 3.06 14.54
CA GLY A 119 15.87 3.27 13.49
C GLY A 119 16.55 2.00 12.99
N CYS A 120 17.32 2.13 11.91
CA CYS A 120 17.97 1.00 11.24
C CYS A 120 18.84 0.16 12.17
N LYS A 121 19.60 0.77 13.08
CA LYS A 121 20.58 0.05 13.93
C LYS A 121 19.86 -0.84 14.95
N SER A 122 18.90 -0.28 15.68
CA SER A 122 18.11 -0.99 16.70
C SER A 122 17.21 -2.04 16.08
N LEU A 123 16.50 -1.66 15.00
CA LEU A 123 15.55 -2.55 14.34
C LEU A 123 16.26 -3.73 13.64
N PHE A 124 17.42 -3.50 13.01
CA PHE A 124 18.22 -4.60 12.47
C PHE A 124 18.73 -5.55 13.57
N LYS A 125 19.08 -5.03 14.76
CA LYS A 125 19.43 -5.88 15.91
C LYS A 125 18.28 -6.80 16.29
N ALA A 126 17.04 -6.27 16.31
CA ALA A 126 15.83 -7.07 16.57
C ALA A 126 15.63 -8.17 15.51
N PHE A 127 15.70 -7.83 14.22
CA PHE A 127 15.60 -8.81 13.13
C PHE A 127 16.66 -9.90 13.22
N LYS A 128 17.92 -9.53 13.53
CA LYS A 128 19.01 -10.49 13.66
C LYS A 128 18.81 -11.46 14.82
N ASN A 129 18.20 -11.01 15.90
CA ASN A 129 17.99 -11.81 17.11
C ASN A 129 16.70 -12.65 17.08
N SER A 130 15.77 -12.37 16.19
CA SER A 130 14.56 -13.16 15.96
C SER A 130 14.91 -14.34 15.04
N SER A 131 14.63 -15.56 15.45
CA SER A 131 14.90 -16.77 14.66
C SER A 131 14.20 -16.74 13.30
N ALA A 132 12.91 -16.39 13.28
CA ALA A 132 12.12 -16.29 12.06
C ALA A 132 12.67 -15.25 11.07
N HIS A 133 12.93 -14.02 11.54
CA HIS A 133 13.48 -12.98 10.69
C HIS A 133 14.92 -13.28 10.23
N ARG A 134 15.74 -13.83 11.13
CA ARG A 134 17.10 -14.24 10.81
C ARG A 134 17.14 -15.34 9.76
N SER A 135 16.26 -16.36 9.84
CA SER A 135 16.18 -17.43 8.84
C SER A 135 15.85 -16.87 7.45
N ASN A 136 14.95 -15.90 7.35
CA ASN A 136 14.70 -15.19 6.12
C ASN A 136 15.95 -14.44 5.63
N ILE A 137 16.63 -13.70 6.48
CA ILE A 137 17.86 -12.97 6.08
C ILE A 137 18.93 -13.93 5.54
N LEU A 138 19.08 -15.13 6.10
CA LEU A 138 20.09 -16.11 5.73
C LEU A 138 19.62 -17.15 4.70
N GLY A 139 18.39 -17.03 4.23
CA GLY A 139 17.80 -17.96 3.25
C GLY A 139 18.51 -17.99 1.90
N LYS A 140 18.12 -18.97 1.05
CA LYS A 140 18.65 -19.12 -0.32
C LYS A 140 18.00 -18.14 -1.28
N TRP A 141 18.47 -16.90 -1.27
CA TRP A 141 17.99 -15.79 -2.07
C TRP A 141 19.05 -15.31 -3.06
N LYS A 142 18.64 -14.57 -4.09
CA LYS A 142 19.53 -13.91 -5.06
C LYS A 142 19.37 -12.39 -4.98
N TYR A 143 18.13 -11.91 -4.81
CA TYR A 143 17.79 -10.49 -4.82
C TYR A 143 17.13 -10.07 -3.52
N MET A 144 17.26 -8.78 -3.19
CA MET A 144 16.53 -8.16 -2.10
C MET A 144 16.16 -6.71 -2.37
N GLY A 145 15.06 -6.28 -1.77
CA GLY A 145 14.67 -4.89 -1.63
C GLY A 145 14.33 -4.57 -0.19
N VAL A 146 14.49 -3.33 0.17
CA VAL A 146 14.08 -2.79 1.47
C VAL A 146 13.30 -1.51 1.22
N GLY A 147 12.13 -1.41 1.81
CA GLY A 147 11.34 -0.20 1.84
C GLY A 147 11.01 0.19 3.26
N LEU A 148 10.92 1.47 3.51
CA LEU A 148 10.55 2.00 4.81
C LEU A 148 9.73 3.27 4.69
N ASP A 149 8.94 3.52 5.74
CA ASP A 149 8.25 4.78 5.96
C ASP A 149 8.33 5.20 7.43
N ARG A 150 8.13 6.50 7.71
CA ARG A 150 8.21 7.04 9.07
C ARG A 150 6.94 7.78 9.43
N ARG A 151 6.42 7.47 10.64
CA ARG A 151 5.29 8.17 11.19
C ARG A 151 5.35 8.17 12.72
N GLY A 152 5.06 9.31 13.34
CA GLY A 152 5.06 9.44 14.80
C GLY A 152 6.39 9.02 15.44
N GLY A 153 7.54 9.40 14.87
CA GLY A 153 8.87 9.02 15.36
C GLY A 153 9.26 7.55 15.15
N ARG A 154 8.33 6.71 14.66
CA ARG A 154 8.56 5.28 14.41
C ARG A 154 8.91 5.04 12.93
N MET A 155 9.76 4.05 12.70
CA MET A 155 10.14 3.56 11.38
C MET A 155 9.46 2.23 11.14
N TYR A 156 8.61 2.15 10.11
CA TYR A 156 8.01 0.92 9.60
C TYR A 156 8.87 0.43 8.45
N VAL A 157 9.23 -0.84 8.44
CA VAL A 157 10.14 -1.38 7.44
C VAL A 157 9.67 -2.74 6.95
N MET A 158 9.86 -2.97 5.65
CA MET A 158 9.72 -4.27 5.03
C MET A 158 11.00 -4.64 4.29
N HIS A 159 11.46 -5.87 4.46
CA HIS A 159 12.45 -6.51 3.61
C HIS A 159 11.74 -7.50 2.70
N VAL A 160 12.05 -7.47 1.42
CA VAL A 160 11.58 -8.46 0.45
C VAL A 160 12.79 -9.20 -0.10
N PHE A 161 12.70 -10.52 -0.12
CA PHE A 161 13.73 -11.42 -0.64
C PHE A 161 13.14 -12.22 -1.80
N GLN A 162 13.93 -12.39 -2.84
CA GLN A 162 13.57 -13.19 -4.03
C GLN A 162 14.70 -14.17 -4.36
N SER A 163 14.34 -15.40 -4.71
CA SER A 163 15.27 -16.39 -5.23
C SER A 163 15.65 -16.09 -6.69
N LYS A 164 16.13 -17.06 -7.45
CA LYS A 164 16.36 -16.88 -8.90
C LYS A 164 15.09 -16.40 -9.61
N ARG A 165 15.24 -15.61 -10.65
CA ARG A 165 14.11 -15.16 -11.46
C ARG A 165 13.49 -16.33 -12.23
N ASN A 166 12.17 -16.30 -12.34
CA ASN A 166 11.39 -17.15 -13.21
C ASN A 166 10.84 -16.30 -14.36
N PRO A 167 11.26 -16.51 -15.62
CA PRO A 167 10.79 -15.68 -16.72
C PRO A 167 9.29 -15.83 -17.01
N GLY A 168 8.64 -16.92 -16.52
CA GLY A 168 7.24 -17.20 -16.81
C GLY A 168 6.21 -16.43 -15.99
N ASN A 169 6.56 -15.88 -14.81
CA ASN A 169 5.61 -15.12 -13.99
C ASN A 169 5.85 -13.60 -14.15
N ILE A 170 5.47 -13.07 -15.28
CA ILE A 170 5.52 -11.64 -15.58
C ILE A 170 4.16 -11.05 -15.26
N TYR A 171 4.05 -10.31 -14.15
CA TYR A 171 2.86 -9.55 -13.82
C TYR A 171 3.02 -8.13 -14.33
N HIS A 172 1.93 -7.54 -14.80
CA HIS A 172 1.93 -6.14 -15.16
C HIS A 172 1.93 -5.30 -13.89
N TYR A 173 2.86 -4.37 -13.81
CA TYR A 173 2.82 -3.32 -12.82
C TYR A 173 1.70 -2.36 -13.16
N PRO A 174 0.87 -1.98 -12.18
CA PRO A 174 -0.05 -0.88 -12.37
C PRO A 174 0.66 0.45 -12.57
#